data_ffd6f88473e3c5432b5808c44f027e30
#
_entry.id   ffd6f88473e3c5432b5808c44f027e30
#
_cell.length_a   1.000
_cell.length_b   1.000
_cell.length_c   1.000
_cell.angle_alpha   90.00
_cell.angle_beta   90.00
_cell.angle_gamma   90.00
#
_symmetry.space_group_name_H-M   'P 1'
#
loop_
_entity.id
_entity.type
_entity.pdbx_description
1 polymer ?
#
loop_
_entity_poly.entity_id
_entity_poly.type
_entity_poly.pdbx_seq_one_letter_code
_entity_poly.pdbx_strand_id
1 'polypeptide(L)'
;MILSCGDALIDFVPARLADGRDGLRPVVGGSCLNVPVGLARLGAPAGFVGGISTDLFGSMIAAHAQASGVDLSHATRSADQTTLAFVRHVGGEAQYAFYDAETAARKWTYRHGSIPFTSIDAIHVGSTTLIHDLGAAETRALIAATDRYAGK
;
A
#
# COMPACT_ATOMS: atom_id res chain seq x y z
N MET A 1 18.11 -2.33 -1.02
CA MET A 1 16.70 -2.44 -0.55
C MET A 1 15.77 -2.33 -1.74
N ILE A 2 14.67 -3.10 -1.76
CA ILE A 2 13.61 -2.98 -2.77
C ILE A 2 12.47 -2.15 -2.17
N LEU A 3 12.05 -1.09 -2.85
CA LEU A 3 10.88 -0.28 -2.45
C LEU A 3 9.66 -0.66 -3.29
N SER A 4 8.48 -0.64 -2.68
CA SER A 4 7.21 -0.74 -3.40
C SER A 4 6.36 0.49 -3.14
N CYS A 5 5.97 1.17 -4.22
CA CYS A 5 5.19 2.41 -4.17
C CYS A 5 3.78 2.18 -4.65
N GLY A 6 2.80 2.57 -3.84
CA GLY A 6 1.39 2.50 -4.22
C GLY A 6 0.44 2.39 -3.04
N ASP A 7 -0.57 1.56 -3.20
CA ASP A 7 -1.69 1.42 -2.27
C ASP A 7 -1.41 0.50 -1.08
N ALA A 8 -1.97 0.90 0.05
CA ALA A 8 -2.18 0.09 1.24
C ALA A 8 -3.62 0.31 1.72
N LEU A 9 -4.34 -0.75 2.02
CA LEU A 9 -5.76 -0.69 2.31
C LEU A 9 -6.21 -1.81 3.25
N ILE A 10 -7.47 -1.77 3.64
CA ILE A 10 -8.13 -2.88 4.34
C ILE A 10 -9.18 -3.50 3.44
N ASP A 11 -9.06 -4.80 3.20
CA ASP A 11 -10.08 -5.62 2.57
C ASP A 11 -11.03 -6.17 3.64
N PHE A 12 -12.33 -5.91 3.51
CA PHE A 12 -13.38 -6.57 4.27
C PHE A 12 -13.85 -7.81 3.51
N VAL A 13 -13.33 -8.96 3.89
CA VAL A 13 -13.62 -10.23 3.22
C VAL A 13 -14.74 -11.00 3.92
N PRO A 14 -15.59 -11.74 3.20
CA PRO A 14 -16.61 -12.59 3.80
C PRO A 14 -16.04 -13.54 4.84
N ALA A 15 -16.70 -13.63 5.98
CA ALA A 15 -16.32 -14.50 7.08
C ALA A 15 -17.56 -15.05 7.79
N ARG A 16 -17.42 -16.24 8.39
CA ARG A 16 -18.43 -16.80 9.28
C ARG A 16 -18.10 -16.37 10.71
N LEU A 17 -19.05 -15.77 11.39
CA LEU A 17 -18.91 -15.36 12.79
C LEU A 17 -19.04 -16.56 13.73
N ALA A 18 -18.61 -16.40 14.99
CA ALA A 18 -18.67 -17.45 16.00
C ALA A 18 -20.10 -17.94 16.31
N ASP A 19 -21.10 -17.09 16.11
CA ASP A 19 -22.53 -17.42 16.29
C ASP A 19 -23.16 -18.03 15.01
N GLY A 20 -22.35 -18.32 13.98
CA GLY A 20 -22.78 -18.91 12.73
C GLY A 20 -23.37 -17.93 11.72
N ARG A 21 -23.48 -16.62 12.03
CA ARG A 21 -23.93 -15.61 11.07
C ARG A 21 -22.84 -15.25 10.07
N ASP A 22 -23.26 -14.75 8.91
CA ASP A 22 -22.34 -14.17 7.95
C ASP A 22 -21.89 -12.79 8.44
N GLY A 23 -20.61 -12.48 8.20
CA GLY A 23 -20.00 -11.22 8.56
C GLY A 23 -18.84 -10.88 7.62
N LEU A 24 -18.10 -9.83 7.97
CA LEU A 24 -16.92 -9.40 7.24
C LEU A 24 -15.73 -9.35 8.19
N ARG A 25 -14.59 -9.84 7.76
CA ARG A 25 -13.34 -9.77 8.50
C ARG A 25 -12.40 -8.77 7.83
N PRO A 26 -11.87 -7.76 8.55
CA PRO A 26 -10.84 -6.87 8.02
C PRO A 26 -9.52 -7.63 7.83
N VAL A 27 -8.90 -7.44 6.68
CA VAL A 27 -7.59 -8.00 6.32
C VAL A 27 -6.74 -6.88 5.74
N VAL A 28 -5.50 -6.76 6.18
CA VAL A 28 -4.56 -5.84 5.57
C VAL A 28 -4.26 -6.29 4.14
N GLY A 29 -4.38 -5.38 3.19
CA GLY A 29 -4.21 -5.59 1.78
C GLY A 29 -3.59 -4.40 1.06
N GLY A 30 -3.76 -4.39 -0.24
CA GLY A 30 -3.10 -3.48 -1.16
C GLY A 30 -1.96 -4.19 -1.89
N SER A 31 -2.04 -4.25 -3.23
CA SER A 31 -1.05 -5.00 -4.00
C SER A 31 0.37 -4.48 -3.79
N CYS A 32 0.54 -3.16 -3.71
CA CYS A 32 1.83 -2.54 -3.49
C CYS A 32 2.37 -2.73 -2.06
N LEU A 33 1.52 -2.89 -1.05
CA LEU A 33 1.95 -3.26 0.29
C LEU A 33 2.30 -4.76 0.39
N ASN A 34 1.57 -5.62 -0.32
CA ASN A 34 1.81 -7.05 -0.29
C ASN A 34 3.18 -7.43 -0.86
N VAL A 35 3.70 -6.67 -1.83
CA VAL A 35 5.04 -6.90 -2.41
C VAL A 35 6.14 -6.80 -1.34
N PRO A 36 6.34 -5.70 -0.61
CA PRO A 36 7.39 -5.61 0.39
C PRO A 36 7.16 -6.55 1.58
N VAL A 37 5.89 -6.84 1.94
CA VAL A 37 5.57 -7.85 2.96
C VAL A 37 6.08 -9.24 2.52
N GLY A 38 5.82 -9.63 1.27
CA GLY A 38 6.32 -10.89 0.73
C GLY A 38 7.85 -10.94 0.69
N LEU A 39 8.49 -9.90 0.18
CA LEU A 39 9.94 -9.79 0.10
C LEU A 39 10.61 -9.85 1.48
N ALA A 40 10.10 -9.09 2.45
CA ALA A 40 10.64 -9.07 3.81
C ALA A 40 10.53 -10.45 4.49
N ARG A 41 9.40 -11.15 4.32
CA ARG A 41 9.22 -12.53 4.83
C ARG A 41 10.14 -13.55 4.16
N LEU A 42 10.62 -13.26 2.95
CA LEU A 42 11.64 -14.06 2.26
C LEU A 42 13.07 -13.64 2.63
N GLY A 43 13.25 -12.70 3.56
CA GLY A 43 14.55 -12.23 4.03
C GLY A 43 15.19 -11.14 3.18
N ALA A 44 14.50 -10.58 2.18
CA ALA A 44 15.01 -9.48 1.39
C ALA A 44 14.70 -8.13 2.07
N PRO A 45 15.67 -7.18 2.13
CA PRO A 45 15.39 -5.82 2.60
C PRO A 45 14.36 -5.13 1.72
N ALA A 46 13.21 -4.78 2.29
CA ALA A 46 12.08 -4.21 1.56
C ALA A 46 11.42 -3.07 2.33
N GLY A 47 10.94 -2.07 1.61
CA GLY A 47 10.25 -0.90 2.17
C GLY A 47 9.01 -0.52 1.36
N PHE A 48 8.13 0.23 2.01
CA PHE A 48 6.89 0.73 1.43
C PHE A 48 6.93 2.25 1.26
N VAL A 49 6.48 2.72 0.10
CA VAL A 49 6.31 4.13 -0.25
C VAL A 49 4.84 4.37 -0.57
N GLY A 50 4.19 5.23 0.18
CA GLY A 50 2.77 5.52 0.00
C GLY A 50 2.16 6.17 1.23
N GLY A 51 0.87 6.48 1.16
CA GLY A 51 0.12 7.08 2.25
C GLY A 51 -0.50 6.02 3.17
N ILE A 52 -0.25 6.12 4.46
CA ILE A 52 -0.89 5.31 5.51
C ILE A 52 -1.57 6.24 6.50
N SER A 53 -2.86 6.04 6.74
CA SER A 53 -3.64 6.79 7.72
C SER A 53 -3.10 6.62 9.15
N THR A 54 -3.40 7.61 10.02
CA THR A 54 -3.22 7.50 11.47
C THR A 54 -4.44 6.96 12.19
N ASP A 55 -5.51 6.61 11.46
CA ASP A 55 -6.73 6.01 12.02
C ASP A 55 -6.53 4.56 12.51
N LEU A 56 -7.61 3.93 12.99
CA LEU A 56 -7.61 2.55 13.47
C LEU A 56 -7.03 1.58 12.42
N PHE A 57 -7.49 1.70 11.17
CA PHE A 57 -7.11 0.78 10.10
C PHE A 57 -5.69 1.06 9.58
N GLY A 58 -5.28 2.32 9.52
CA GLY A 58 -3.90 2.68 9.19
C GLY A 58 -2.91 2.18 10.25
N SER A 59 -3.33 2.12 11.52
CA SER A 59 -2.55 1.50 12.59
C SER A 59 -2.42 -0.02 12.40
N MET A 60 -3.48 -0.71 11.96
CA MET A 60 -3.43 -2.13 11.61
C MET A 60 -2.48 -2.39 10.43
N ILE A 61 -2.52 -1.55 9.39
CA ILE A 61 -1.62 -1.64 8.24
C ILE A 61 -0.16 -1.49 8.68
N ALA A 62 0.14 -0.46 9.46
CA ALA A 62 1.50 -0.21 9.94
C ALA A 62 2.03 -1.36 10.81
N ALA A 63 1.23 -1.85 11.75
CA ALA A 63 1.60 -2.97 12.61
C ALA A 63 1.87 -4.25 11.79
N HIS A 64 1.04 -4.57 10.80
CA HIS A 64 1.21 -5.73 9.92
C HIS A 64 2.51 -5.65 9.10
N ALA A 65 2.78 -4.48 8.52
CA ALA A 65 3.99 -4.26 7.74
C ALA A 65 5.25 -4.39 8.60
N GLN A 66 5.27 -3.72 9.77
CA GLN A 66 6.38 -3.78 10.73
C GLN A 66 6.62 -5.19 11.26
N ALA A 67 5.56 -5.92 11.62
CA ALA A 67 5.66 -7.31 12.05
C ALA A 67 6.22 -8.26 10.99
N SER A 68 6.11 -7.88 9.71
CA SER A 68 6.70 -8.60 8.57
C SER A 68 8.13 -8.14 8.24
N GLY A 69 8.67 -7.11 8.93
CA GLY A 69 10.01 -6.59 8.66
C GLY A 69 10.08 -5.54 7.54
N VAL A 70 8.94 -4.97 7.13
CA VAL A 70 8.90 -3.91 6.10
C VAL A 70 9.36 -2.58 6.69
N ASP A 71 10.28 -1.89 6.00
CA ASP A 71 10.67 -0.53 6.32
C ASP A 71 9.57 0.46 5.89
N LEU A 72 9.04 1.21 6.86
CA LEU A 72 8.03 2.25 6.65
C LEU A 72 8.60 3.67 6.71
N SER A 73 9.92 3.85 6.74
CA SER A 73 10.56 5.17 6.86
C SER A 73 10.23 6.10 5.67
N HIS A 74 9.87 5.52 4.53
CA HIS A 74 9.47 6.24 3.31
C HIS A 74 7.94 6.35 3.14
N ALA A 75 7.16 5.79 4.04
CA ALA A 75 5.71 5.96 4.06
C ALA A 75 5.32 7.30 4.70
N THR A 76 4.32 7.97 4.15
CA THR A 76 3.75 9.17 4.78
C THR A 76 2.59 8.80 5.69
N ARG A 77 2.46 9.50 6.82
CA ARG A 77 1.33 9.35 7.74
C ARG A 77 0.47 10.60 7.68
N SER A 78 -0.85 10.42 7.53
CA SER A 78 -1.81 11.54 7.53
C SER A 78 -3.07 11.20 8.32
N ALA A 79 -3.85 12.21 8.67
CA ALA A 79 -5.14 12.05 9.33
C ALA A 79 -6.28 11.73 8.35
N ASP A 80 -6.01 11.69 7.03
CA ASP A 80 -6.98 11.25 6.04
C ASP A 80 -7.33 9.77 6.28
N GLN A 81 -8.54 9.36 5.89
CA GLN A 81 -9.05 8.01 6.13
C GLN A 81 -8.24 6.93 5.41
N THR A 82 -8.27 5.71 5.96
CA THR A 82 -7.75 4.53 5.27
C THR A 82 -8.66 4.15 4.10
N THR A 83 -8.08 3.73 2.99
CA THR A 83 -8.81 3.09 1.88
C THR A 83 -9.40 1.76 2.34
N LEU A 84 -10.70 1.56 2.08
CA LEU A 84 -11.40 0.33 2.38
C LEU A 84 -11.90 -0.33 1.09
N ALA A 85 -11.82 -1.65 1.03
CA ALA A 85 -12.42 -2.46 -0.01
C ALA A 85 -13.34 -3.51 0.61
N PHE A 86 -14.56 -3.62 0.09
CA PHE A 86 -15.50 -4.66 0.48
C PHE A 86 -15.56 -5.71 -0.61
N VAL A 87 -15.39 -6.96 -0.21
CA VAL A 87 -15.34 -8.10 -1.14
C VAL A 87 -16.57 -8.96 -0.97
N ARG A 88 -17.20 -9.35 -2.08
CA ARG A 88 -18.19 -10.42 -2.09
C ARG A 88 -17.89 -11.35 -3.25
N HIS A 89 -18.32 -12.61 -3.14
CA HIS A 89 -18.22 -13.58 -4.22
C HIS A 89 -19.59 -13.77 -4.87
N VAL A 90 -19.65 -13.62 -6.19
CA VAL A 90 -20.86 -13.85 -7.00
C VAL A 90 -20.48 -14.76 -8.16
N GLY A 91 -21.11 -15.93 -8.25
CA GLY A 91 -20.81 -16.90 -9.33
C GLY A 91 -19.36 -17.42 -9.32
N GLY A 92 -18.66 -17.37 -8.18
CA GLY A 92 -17.25 -17.77 -8.07
C GLY A 92 -16.25 -16.65 -8.33
N GLU A 93 -16.72 -15.47 -8.76
CA GLU A 93 -15.86 -14.29 -8.99
C GLU A 93 -15.91 -13.32 -7.83
N ALA A 94 -14.75 -12.69 -7.52
CA ALA A 94 -14.66 -11.65 -6.51
C ALA A 94 -15.13 -10.31 -7.11
N GLN A 95 -16.09 -9.68 -6.45
CA GLN A 95 -16.53 -8.31 -6.73
C GLN A 95 -16.09 -7.40 -5.61
N TYR A 96 -15.61 -6.20 -5.97
CA TYR A 96 -15.06 -5.22 -5.04
C TYR A 96 -15.88 -3.92 -5.06
N ALA A 97 -16.12 -3.36 -3.87
CA ALA A 97 -16.57 -1.99 -3.70
C ALA A 97 -15.46 -1.22 -2.96
N PHE A 98 -14.87 -0.23 -3.62
CA PHE A 98 -13.82 0.59 -3.05
C PHE A 98 -14.37 1.89 -2.45
N TYR A 99 -13.88 2.23 -1.27
CA TYR A 99 -14.10 3.50 -0.59
C TYR A 99 -12.73 4.15 -0.42
N ASP A 100 -12.31 4.89 -1.43
CA ASP A 100 -10.94 5.38 -1.58
C ASP A 100 -10.84 6.89 -1.89
N ALA A 101 -11.97 7.59 -2.03
CA ALA A 101 -11.97 9.02 -2.23
C ALA A 101 -11.35 9.75 -1.02
N GLU A 102 -10.45 10.70 -1.28
CA GLU A 102 -9.81 11.54 -0.26
C GLU A 102 -9.05 10.76 0.84
N THR A 103 -8.67 9.52 0.58
CA THR A 103 -7.92 8.70 1.55
C THR A 103 -6.43 9.01 1.58
N ALA A 104 -5.74 8.59 2.64
CA ALA A 104 -4.30 8.78 2.80
C ALA A 104 -3.50 8.21 1.61
N ALA A 105 -3.92 7.06 1.06
CA ALA A 105 -3.29 6.46 -0.11
C ALA A 105 -3.52 7.30 -1.38
N ARG A 106 -4.71 7.92 -1.54
CA ARG A 106 -5.03 8.78 -2.70
C ARG A 106 -4.35 10.12 -2.65
N LYS A 107 -4.17 10.69 -1.47
CA LYS A 107 -3.56 12.02 -1.23
C LYS A 107 -2.05 11.96 -1.02
N TRP A 108 -1.46 10.78 -1.16
CA TRP A 108 -0.02 10.64 -1.06
C TRP A 108 0.69 11.50 -2.11
N THR A 109 1.74 12.21 -1.67
CA THR A 109 2.56 13.03 -2.55
C THR A 109 4.04 12.65 -2.41
N TYR A 110 4.75 12.62 -3.53
CA TYR A 110 6.18 12.38 -3.55
C TYR A 110 6.94 13.63 -3.11
N ARG A 111 7.78 13.50 -2.11
CA ARG A 111 8.74 14.54 -1.73
C ARG A 111 10.07 14.33 -2.44
N HIS A 112 10.45 15.26 -3.29
CA HIS A 112 11.77 15.22 -3.93
C HIS A 112 12.89 15.13 -2.88
N GLY A 113 13.82 14.19 -3.07
CA GLY A 113 14.96 13.98 -2.18
C GLY A 113 14.66 13.19 -0.90
N SER A 114 13.43 12.74 -0.68
CA SER A 114 13.06 11.94 0.50
C SER A 114 13.53 10.49 0.44
N ILE A 115 13.90 10.00 -0.74
CA ILE A 115 14.34 8.61 -0.94
C ILE A 115 15.83 8.63 -1.35
N PRO A 116 16.71 7.94 -0.60
CA PRO A 116 18.14 7.84 -0.91
C PRO A 116 18.35 6.77 -2.00
N PHE A 117 18.09 7.10 -3.27
CA PHE A 117 18.13 6.16 -4.39
C PHE A 117 19.47 5.42 -4.55
N THR A 118 20.57 5.98 -4.02
CA THR A 118 21.87 5.30 -4.01
C THR A 118 21.92 4.00 -3.21
N SER A 119 20.95 3.79 -2.30
CA SER A 119 20.80 2.57 -1.48
C SER A 119 19.60 1.72 -1.89
N ILE A 120 18.93 2.08 -2.98
CA ILE A 120 17.75 1.38 -3.50
C ILE A 120 18.15 0.58 -4.74
N ASP A 121 17.93 -0.74 -4.69
CA ASP A 121 18.26 -1.65 -5.78
C ASP A 121 17.17 -1.70 -6.85
N ALA A 122 15.90 -1.58 -6.44
CA ALA A 122 14.75 -1.59 -7.33
C ALA A 122 13.55 -0.87 -6.72
N ILE A 123 12.68 -0.33 -7.59
CA ILE A 123 11.38 0.22 -7.20
C ILE A 123 10.29 -0.49 -7.99
N HIS A 124 9.37 -1.13 -7.26
CA HIS A 124 8.11 -1.62 -7.79
C HIS A 124 7.07 -0.49 -7.71
N VAL A 125 6.31 -0.30 -8.76
CA VAL A 125 5.18 0.63 -8.81
C VAL A 125 3.97 -0.09 -9.40
N GLY A 126 2.77 0.23 -8.93
CA GLY A 126 1.62 -0.49 -9.46
C GLY A 126 0.27 -0.06 -8.91
N SER A 127 -0.73 -0.86 -9.31
CA SER A 127 -2.08 -0.81 -8.80
C SER A 127 -2.85 0.47 -9.11
N THR A 128 -3.85 0.73 -8.30
CA THR A 128 -4.79 1.85 -8.46
C THR A 128 -4.13 3.22 -8.46
N THR A 129 -2.96 3.36 -7.83
CA THR A 129 -2.17 4.61 -7.85
C THR A 129 -1.68 5.00 -9.25
N LEU A 130 -1.59 4.06 -10.19
CA LEU A 130 -1.18 4.36 -11.57
C LEU A 130 -2.32 4.84 -12.47
N ILE A 131 -3.57 4.57 -12.10
CA ILE A 131 -4.75 4.87 -12.91
C ILE A 131 -5.55 6.08 -12.42
N HIS A 132 -5.28 6.58 -11.22
CA HIS A 132 -5.90 7.78 -10.68
C HIS A 132 -4.98 8.98 -10.84
N ASP A 133 -5.48 10.10 -11.34
CA ASP A 133 -4.71 11.26 -11.82
C ASP A 133 -3.65 11.76 -10.82
N LEU A 134 -4.02 11.97 -9.55
CA LEU A 134 -3.07 12.43 -8.53
C LEU A 134 -1.98 11.40 -8.26
N GLY A 135 -2.35 10.16 -7.92
CA GLY A 135 -1.38 9.10 -7.64
C GLY A 135 -0.47 8.77 -8.82
N ALA A 136 -1.01 8.81 -10.04
CA ALA A 136 -0.22 8.58 -11.25
C ALA A 136 0.80 9.70 -11.50
N ALA A 137 0.46 10.96 -11.22
CA ALA A 137 1.40 12.08 -11.33
C ALA A 137 2.56 11.94 -10.34
N GLU A 138 2.26 11.63 -9.08
CA GLU A 138 3.24 11.44 -8.01
C GLU A 138 4.14 10.22 -8.27
N THR A 139 3.56 9.13 -8.74
CA THR A 139 4.32 7.92 -9.11
C THR A 139 5.24 8.18 -10.30
N ARG A 140 4.79 8.93 -11.33
CA ARG A 140 5.66 9.36 -12.45
C ARG A 140 6.79 10.26 -11.96
N ALA A 141 6.54 11.18 -11.04
CA ALA A 141 7.57 12.03 -10.44
C ALA A 141 8.62 11.22 -9.68
N LEU A 142 8.18 10.19 -8.94
CA LEU A 142 9.06 9.24 -8.27
C LEU A 142 9.93 8.47 -9.29
N ILE A 143 9.33 7.91 -10.35
CA ILE A 143 10.05 7.20 -11.42
C ILE A 143 11.08 8.11 -12.08
N ALA A 144 10.68 9.32 -12.48
CA ALA A 144 11.59 10.29 -13.11
C ALA A 144 12.76 10.68 -12.19
N ALA A 145 12.59 10.61 -10.88
CA ALA A 145 13.67 10.85 -9.95
C ALA A 145 14.72 9.72 -9.93
N THR A 146 14.35 8.49 -10.32
CA THR A 146 15.28 7.35 -10.40
C THR A 146 16.19 7.43 -11.60
N ASP A 147 15.80 8.07 -12.71
CA ASP A 147 16.58 8.16 -13.95
C ASP A 147 17.96 8.78 -13.73
N ARG A 148 18.09 9.68 -12.75
CA ARG A 148 19.37 10.31 -12.37
C ARG A 148 20.37 9.33 -11.72
N TYR A 149 19.92 8.15 -11.33
CA TYR A 149 20.70 7.12 -10.65
C TYR A 149 20.82 5.84 -11.48
N ALA A 150 20.05 5.71 -12.57
CA ALA A 150 20.13 4.60 -13.49
C ALA A 150 21.49 4.65 -14.26
N GLY A 151 22.30 3.61 -14.08
CA GLY A 151 23.60 3.48 -14.76
C GLY A 151 24.84 3.91 -13.97
N LYS A 152 24.71 4.05 -12.65
CA LYS A 152 25.85 4.23 -11.75
C LYS A 152 26.20 2.94 -11.04
#